data_9ade7cf946346f3fbc6ed76b04a32678
#
_entry.id   9ade7cf946346f3fbc6ed76b04a32678
#
_cell.length_a   1.000
_cell.length_b   1.000
_cell.length_c   1.000
_cell.angle_alpha   90.00
_cell.angle_beta   90.00
_cell.angle_gamma   90.00
#
_symmetry.space_group_name_H-M   'P 1'
#
loop_
_entity.id
_entity.type
_entity.pdbx_description
1 polymer ?
#
loop_
_entity_poly.entity_id
_entity_poly.type
_entity_poly.pdbx_seq_one_letter_code
_entity_poly.pdbx_strand_id
1 'polypeptide(L)'
;LTKRIGILAGAFNPVTKAHLALADAALGSVDEVVCVVPRTYPHKHFHGAALEDRIEMLRLAGGRYRVEITAGGLFIDIARELRRDGEEISLICGRDAAERIIHWDYGRPGAIDEMLEEFSLLVAERGGSYEAPEHLRHRVRHLELADDFNDVSSTEVRRRIAEGEPWEHLVPEAIIERVRRIYAV
;
A
#
# COMPACT_ATOMS: atom_id res chain seq x y z
N LEU A 1 -14.88 -21.93 4.91
CA LEU A 1 -13.53 -21.34 5.09
C LEU A 1 -13.66 -19.84 4.92
N THR A 2 -13.20 -19.05 5.89
CA THR A 2 -13.15 -17.60 5.83
C THR A 2 -12.11 -17.19 4.80
N LYS A 3 -12.46 -16.32 3.84
CA LYS A 3 -11.54 -15.80 2.83
C LYS A 3 -10.71 -14.66 3.43
N ARG A 4 -9.39 -14.73 3.28
CA ARG A 4 -8.45 -13.72 3.79
C ARG A 4 -8.07 -12.77 2.67
N ILE A 5 -8.36 -11.49 2.86
CA ILE A 5 -8.10 -10.43 1.88
C ILE A 5 -7.01 -9.49 2.40
N GLY A 6 -5.96 -9.29 1.62
CA GLY A 6 -4.95 -8.28 1.88
C GLY A 6 -5.25 -7.00 1.11
N ILE A 7 -5.35 -5.87 1.78
CA ILE A 7 -5.55 -4.55 1.16
C ILE A 7 -4.24 -3.78 1.17
N LEU A 8 -3.73 -3.46 0.00
CA LEU A 8 -2.61 -2.54 -0.21
C LEU A 8 -3.14 -1.22 -0.76
N ALA A 9 -3.38 -0.26 0.14
CA ALA A 9 -3.89 1.06 -0.23
C ALA A 9 -2.75 2.04 -0.46
N GLY A 10 -2.80 2.79 -1.55
CA GLY A 10 -1.78 3.76 -1.87
C GLY A 10 -2.13 4.69 -3.02
N ALA A 11 -1.31 5.71 -3.20
CA ALA A 11 -1.44 6.62 -4.34
C ALA A 11 -0.95 5.99 -5.65
N PHE A 12 0.05 5.09 -5.58
CA PHE A 12 0.70 4.45 -6.73
C PHE A 12 1.10 5.46 -7.81
N ASN A 13 1.90 6.44 -7.43
CA ASN A 13 2.21 7.62 -8.24
C ASN A 13 3.72 7.74 -8.56
N PRO A 14 4.28 6.87 -9.42
CA PRO A 14 3.72 5.66 -10.03
C PRO A 14 3.75 4.42 -9.10
N VAL A 15 3.19 3.31 -9.54
CA VAL A 15 3.43 1.99 -8.95
C VAL A 15 4.91 1.63 -9.14
N THR A 16 5.52 0.98 -8.14
CA THR A 16 6.94 0.61 -8.14
C THR A 16 7.13 -0.89 -7.89
N LYS A 17 8.34 -1.39 -8.11
CA LYS A 17 8.69 -2.78 -7.78
C LYS A 17 8.49 -3.11 -6.30
N ALA A 18 8.66 -2.13 -5.40
CA ALA A 18 8.38 -2.33 -3.98
C ALA A 18 6.88 -2.61 -3.70
N HIS A 19 5.96 -1.97 -4.43
CA HIS A 19 4.54 -2.27 -4.29
C HIS A 19 4.21 -3.70 -4.74
N LEU A 20 4.81 -4.16 -5.85
CA LEU A 20 4.63 -5.53 -6.32
C LEU A 20 5.20 -6.53 -5.31
N ALA A 21 6.37 -6.26 -4.76
CA ALA A 21 7.00 -7.11 -3.76
C ALA A 21 6.14 -7.22 -2.48
N LEU A 22 5.53 -6.11 -2.03
CA LEU A 22 4.58 -6.12 -0.90
C LEU A 22 3.36 -7.01 -1.19
N ALA A 23 2.77 -6.85 -2.37
CA ALA A 23 1.63 -7.65 -2.78
C ALA A 23 1.96 -9.14 -2.86
N ASP A 24 3.10 -9.49 -3.45
CA ASP A 24 3.57 -10.86 -3.58
C ASP A 24 3.88 -11.50 -2.22
N ALA A 25 4.58 -10.79 -1.34
CA ALA A 25 4.88 -11.27 0.00
C ALA A 25 3.60 -11.54 0.81
N ALA A 26 2.59 -10.66 0.69
CA ALA A 26 1.32 -10.81 1.38
C ALA A 26 0.55 -12.07 0.99
N LEU A 27 0.68 -12.58 -0.25
CA LEU A 27 0.04 -13.81 -0.71
C LEU A 27 0.46 -15.07 0.05
N GLY A 28 1.54 -15.01 0.83
CA GLY A 28 1.88 -16.04 1.80
C GLY A 28 0.96 -16.07 3.03
N SER A 29 0.25 -14.97 3.30
CA SER A 29 -0.60 -14.79 4.49
C SER A 29 -2.09 -14.62 4.17
N VAL A 30 -2.44 -14.23 2.94
CA VAL A 30 -3.80 -13.98 2.48
C VAL A 30 -4.11 -14.76 1.20
N ASP A 31 -5.39 -14.93 0.90
CA ASP A 31 -5.83 -15.69 -0.27
C ASP A 31 -5.94 -14.80 -1.52
N GLU A 32 -6.12 -13.49 -1.32
CA GLU A 32 -6.20 -12.50 -2.38
C GLU A 32 -5.63 -11.16 -1.93
N VAL A 33 -4.95 -10.45 -2.84
CA VAL A 33 -4.49 -9.08 -2.63
C VAL A 33 -5.30 -8.11 -3.48
N VAL A 34 -5.68 -7.00 -2.87
CA VAL A 34 -6.39 -5.88 -3.52
C VAL A 34 -5.53 -4.63 -3.41
N CYS A 35 -5.05 -4.10 -4.54
CA CYS A 35 -4.46 -2.78 -4.60
C CYS A 35 -5.56 -1.73 -4.70
N VAL A 36 -5.61 -0.82 -3.76
CA VAL A 36 -6.67 0.17 -3.64
C VAL A 36 -6.14 1.57 -3.91
N VAL A 37 -6.76 2.28 -4.84
CA VAL A 37 -6.47 3.68 -5.13
C VAL A 37 -7.60 4.54 -4.56
N PRO A 38 -7.41 5.18 -3.40
CA PRO A 38 -8.41 6.10 -2.86
C PRO A 38 -8.55 7.36 -3.73
N ARG A 39 -9.77 7.89 -3.84
CA ARG A 39 -10.01 9.17 -4.52
C ARG A 39 -9.51 10.36 -3.71
N THR A 40 -9.52 10.26 -2.38
CA THR A 40 -9.08 11.30 -1.45
C THR A 40 -8.11 10.75 -0.41
N TYR A 41 -7.23 11.61 0.09
CA TYR A 41 -6.20 11.30 1.07
C TYR A 41 -6.29 12.27 2.25
N PRO A 42 -6.82 11.87 3.43
CA PRO A 42 -7.04 12.77 4.55
C PRO A 42 -5.76 13.40 5.12
N HIS A 43 -4.63 12.71 4.96
CA HIS A 43 -3.36 13.10 5.55
C HIS A 43 -2.43 13.87 4.60
N LYS A 44 -2.83 14.10 3.34
CA LYS A 44 -2.01 14.81 2.35
C LYS A 44 -2.82 15.40 1.21
N HIS A 45 -2.34 16.52 0.68
CA HIS A 45 -2.74 16.98 -0.64
C HIS A 45 -2.04 16.14 -1.70
N PHE A 46 -2.83 15.57 -2.60
CA PHE A 46 -2.30 14.76 -3.68
C PHE A 46 -1.91 15.64 -4.88
N HIS A 47 -0.67 15.51 -5.31
CA HIS A 47 -0.16 16.08 -6.56
C HIS A 47 0.49 14.96 -7.37
N GLY A 48 0.13 14.82 -8.63
CA GLY A 48 0.71 13.78 -9.49
C GLY A 48 -0.21 13.38 -10.65
N ALA A 49 0.00 12.18 -11.14
CA ALA A 49 -0.75 11.61 -12.26
C ALA A 49 -2.25 11.52 -11.96
N ALA A 50 -3.08 11.66 -12.99
CA ALA A 50 -4.52 11.47 -12.91
C ALA A 50 -4.87 10.09 -12.34
N LEU A 51 -6.05 9.97 -11.74
CA LEU A 51 -6.52 8.70 -11.15
C LEU A 51 -6.50 7.56 -12.17
N GLU A 52 -6.99 7.84 -13.36
CA GLU A 52 -7.09 6.90 -14.46
C GLU A 52 -5.70 6.38 -14.90
N ASP A 53 -4.72 7.25 -14.97
CA ASP A 53 -3.34 6.89 -15.31
C ASP A 53 -2.71 5.98 -14.24
N ARG A 54 -2.95 6.26 -12.97
CA ARG A 54 -2.45 5.44 -11.86
C ARG A 54 -3.07 4.05 -11.83
N ILE A 55 -4.38 3.96 -12.08
CA ILE A 55 -5.10 2.70 -12.18
C ILE A 55 -4.59 1.88 -13.36
N GLU A 56 -4.38 2.53 -14.51
CA GLU A 56 -3.89 1.85 -15.69
C GLU A 56 -2.46 1.33 -15.48
N MET A 57 -1.58 2.13 -14.87
CA MET A 57 -0.23 1.66 -14.53
C MET A 57 -0.26 0.45 -13.59
N LEU A 58 -1.14 0.42 -12.58
CA LEU A 58 -1.33 -0.73 -11.72
C LEU A 58 -1.76 -1.98 -12.49
N ARG A 59 -2.70 -1.85 -13.42
CA ARG A 59 -3.18 -2.96 -14.24
C ARG A 59 -2.09 -3.50 -15.18
N LEU A 60 -1.33 -2.59 -15.78
CA LEU A 60 -0.23 -2.94 -16.68
C LEU A 60 0.99 -3.53 -15.96
N ALA A 61 1.18 -3.21 -14.69
CA ALA A 61 2.32 -3.67 -13.92
C ALA A 61 2.41 -5.21 -13.76
N GLY A 62 1.33 -5.94 -13.99
CA GLY A 62 1.31 -7.40 -14.06
C GLY A 62 1.42 -8.11 -12.71
N GLY A 63 1.13 -7.43 -11.61
CA GLY A 63 1.14 -8.03 -10.28
C GLY A 63 -0.03 -8.99 -10.02
N ARG A 64 0.14 -9.88 -9.05
CA ARG A 64 -0.90 -10.84 -8.62
C ARG A 64 -1.87 -10.19 -7.63
N TYR A 65 -2.64 -9.24 -8.10
CA TYR A 65 -3.64 -8.51 -7.33
C TYR A 65 -4.79 -8.05 -8.24
N ARG A 66 -5.93 -7.73 -7.67
CA ARG A 66 -6.94 -6.94 -8.35
C ARG A 66 -6.84 -5.47 -7.95
N VAL A 67 -7.39 -4.58 -8.75
CA VAL A 67 -7.36 -3.12 -8.53
C VAL A 67 -8.76 -2.64 -8.23
N GLU A 68 -8.91 -1.90 -7.12
CA GLU A 68 -10.16 -1.28 -6.69
C GLU A 68 -9.97 0.22 -6.44
N ILE A 69 -11.07 0.95 -6.52
CA ILE A 69 -11.13 2.37 -6.22
C ILE A 69 -12.10 2.54 -5.05
N THR A 70 -11.71 3.35 -4.06
CA THR A 70 -12.57 3.70 -2.93
C THR A 70 -12.83 5.21 -2.89
N ALA A 71 -13.85 5.63 -2.15
CA ALA A 71 -14.11 7.04 -1.92
C ALA A 71 -12.90 7.74 -1.29
N GLY A 72 -12.18 7.04 -0.43
CA GLY A 72 -11.02 7.55 0.27
C GLY A 72 -11.23 7.47 1.76
N GLY A 73 -10.48 8.29 2.49
CA GLY A 73 -10.52 8.27 3.93
C GLY A 73 -9.30 7.59 4.55
N LEU A 74 -9.42 7.21 5.81
CA LEU A 74 -8.42 6.47 6.54
C LEU A 74 -8.40 4.99 6.12
N PHE A 75 -7.37 4.25 6.49
CA PHE A 75 -7.28 2.81 6.18
C PHE A 75 -8.48 2.01 6.68
N ILE A 76 -9.05 2.40 7.84
CA ILE A 76 -10.26 1.81 8.38
C ILE A 76 -11.47 1.98 7.47
N ASP A 77 -11.64 3.18 6.91
CA ASP A 77 -12.77 3.49 6.02
C ASP A 77 -12.67 2.66 4.74
N ILE A 78 -11.46 2.57 4.18
CA ILE A 78 -11.16 1.74 3.00
C ILE A 78 -11.45 0.27 3.28
N ALA A 79 -11.00 -0.24 4.43
CA ALA A 79 -11.21 -1.63 4.81
C ALA A 79 -12.69 -1.96 4.99
N ARG A 80 -13.46 -1.07 5.63
CA ARG A 80 -14.90 -1.24 5.82
C ARG A 80 -15.68 -1.14 4.52
N GLU A 81 -15.29 -0.25 3.60
CA GLU A 81 -15.91 -0.11 2.27
C GLU A 81 -15.75 -1.39 1.44
N LEU A 82 -14.61 -2.07 1.55
CA LEU A 82 -14.29 -3.24 0.74
C LEU A 82 -14.67 -4.58 1.38
N ARG A 83 -14.86 -4.62 2.70
CA ARG A 83 -15.18 -5.85 3.44
C ARG A 83 -16.51 -6.44 3.01
N ARG A 84 -16.53 -7.75 2.78
CA ARG A 84 -17.74 -8.54 2.55
C ARG A 84 -17.95 -9.54 3.69
N ASP A 85 -19.17 -10.03 3.81
CA ASP A 85 -19.49 -11.03 4.83
C ASP A 85 -18.63 -12.29 4.66
N GLY A 86 -18.07 -12.76 5.77
CA GLY A 86 -17.20 -13.94 5.78
C GLY A 86 -15.76 -13.69 5.32
N GLU A 87 -15.34 -12.41 5.16
CA GLU A 87 -13.96 -12.07 4.83
C GLU A 87 -13.20 -11.55 6.07
N GLU A 88 -11.95 -11.97 6.18
CA GLU A 88 -10.96 -11.39 7.09
C GLU A 88 -10.07 -10.41 6.32
N ILE A 89 -9.97 -9.18 6.84
CA ILE A 89 -9.17 -8.13 6.20
C ILE A 89 -7.84 -7.95 6.92
N SER A 90 -6.77 -7.92 6.13
CA SER A 90 -5.44 -7.50 6.58
C SER A 90 -5.00 -6.28 5.75
N LEU A 91 -4.55 -5.23 6.43
CA LEU A 91 -3.95 -4.07 5.77
C LEU A 91 -2.47 -4.33 5.53
N ILE A 92 -2.04 -4.25 4.28
CA ILE A 92 -0.64 -4.43 3.88
C ILE A 92 0.02 -3.06 3.86
N CYS A 93 1.12 -2.89 4.56
CA CYS A 93 1.83 -1.62 4.60
C CYS A 93 3.32 -1.79 4.92
N GLY A 94 4.08 -0.73 4.69
CA GLY A 94 5.42 -0.60 5.22
C GLY A 94 5.41 -0.04 6.64
N ARG A 95 6.58 -0.01 7.28
CA ARG A 95 6.79 0.49 8.65
C ARG A 95 6.18 1.87 8.88
N ASP A 96 6.49 2.85 8.03
CA ASP A 96 6.04 4.24 8.24
C ASP A 96 4.51 4.38 8.17
N ALA A 97 3.85 3.55 7.36
CA ALA A 97 2.40 3.52 7.31
C ALA A 97 1.81 2.82 8.53
N ALA A 98 2.43 1.75 9.03
CA ALA A 98 2.02 1.07 10.26
C ALA A 98 2.11 2.01 11.47
N GLU A 99 3.21 2.74 11.62
CA GLU A 99 3.38 3.78 12.66
C GLU A 99 2.26 4.82 12.59
N ARG A 100 1.96 5.29 11.38
CA ARG A 100 0.91 6.28 11.17
C ARG A 100 -0.48 5.73 11.49
N ILE A 101 -0.79 4.49 11.13
CA ILE A 101 -2.07 3.84 11.43
C ILE A 101 -2.25 3.74 12.95
N ILE A 102 -1.23 3.28 13.65
CA ILE A 102 -1.32 3.02 15.09
C ILE A 102 -1.36 4.30 15.92
N HIS A 103 -0.64 5.34 15.51
CA HIS A 103 -0.53 6.61 16.24
C HIS A 103 -1.40 7.74 15.69
N TRP A 104 -2.28 7.45 14.71
CA TRP A 104 -3.21 8.46 14.21
C TRP A 104 -4.21 8.87 15.28
N ASP A 105 -4.50 10.17 15.35
CA ASP A 105 -5.59 10.67 16.21
C ASP A 105 -6.95 10.40 15.56
N TYR A 106 -7.61 9.35 16.01
CA TYR A 106 -8.97 8.97 15.57
C TYR A 106 -10.08 9.74 16.33
N GLY A 107 -9.71 10.77 17.13
CA GLY A 107 -10.67 11.62 17.85
C GLY A 107 -11.25 11.01 19.12
N ARG A 108 -10.85 9.79 19.50
CA ARG A 108 -11.27 9.13 20.75
C ARG A 108 -10.25 8.11 21.25
N PRO A 109 -10.08 7.96 22.59
CA PRO A 109 -9.24 6.91 23.15
C PRO A 109 -9.73 5.50 22.75
N GLY A 110 -8.79 4.57 22.58
CA GLY A 110 -9.10 3.16 22.29
C GLY A 110 -9.61 2.87 20.87
N ALA A 111 -9.68 3.88 19.99
CA ALA A 111 -10.16 3.68 18.63
C ALA A 111 -9.31 2.68 17.84
N ILE A 112 -7.98 2.73 17.98
CA ILE A 112 -7.08 1.79 17.30
C ILE A 112 -7.27 0.36 17.77
N ASP A 113 -7.52 0.15 19.06
CA ASP A 113 -7.75 -1.19 19.62
C ASP A 113 -9.01 -1.81 19.01
N GLU A 114 -10.13 -1.05 18.97
CA GLU A 114 -11.38 -1.50 18.34
C GLU A 114 -11.21 -1.79 16.85
N MET A 115 -10.46 -0.92 16.13
CA MET A 115 -10.18 -1.12 14.70
C MET A 115 -9.40 -2.40 14.46
N LEU A 116 -8.40 -2.70 15.28
CA LEU A 116 -7.59 -3.91 15.15
C LEU A 116 -8.30 -5.16 15.66
N GLU A 117 -9.48 -5.05 16.25
CA GLU A 117 -10.40 -6.20 16.40
C GLU A 117 -11.06 -6.60 15.07
N GLU A 118 -11.28 -5.61 14.18
CA GLU A 118 -11.90 -5.83 12.86
C GLU A 118 -10.91 -6.32 11.80
N PHE A 119 -9.64 -5.86 11.85
CA PHE A 119 -8.60 -6.22 10.88
C PHE A 119 -7.25 -6.40 11.53
N SER A 120 -6.31 -6.95 10.75
CA SER A 120 -4.91 -7.08 11.13
C SER A 120 -4.01 -6.21 10.23
N LEU A 121 -2.76 -6.05 10.65
CA LEU A 121 -1.72 -5.42 9.85
C LEU A 121 -0.72 -6.47 9.36
N LEU A 122 -0.36 -6.38 8.09
CA LEU A 122 0.78 -7.08 7.49
C LEU A 122 1.83 -6.02 7.18
N VAL A 123 2.89 -5.99 7.98
CA VAL A 123 3.90 -4.93 7.95
C VAL A 123 5.20 -5.45 7.36
N ALA A 124 5.62 -4.87 6.23
CA ALA A 124 6.93 -5.16 5.68
C ALA A 124 8.01 -4.39 6.43
N GLU A 125 9.04 -5.12 6.85
CA GLU A 125 10.24 -4.58 7.47
C GLU A 125 11.15 -3.96 6.41
N ARG A 126 10.86 -2.72 6.11
CA ARG A 126 11.60 -1.92 5.15
C ARG A 126 12.33 -0.81 5.91
N GLY A 127 13.66 -0.82 5.83
CA GLY A 127 14.48 0.16 6.55
C GLY A 127 14.58 -0.06 8.07
N GLY A 128 14.32 -1.26 8.54
CA GLY A 128 14.40 -1.67 9.94
C GLY A 128 13.16 -2.41 10.44
N SER A 129 13.28 -3.09 11.58
CA SER A 129 12.18 -3.80 12.22
C SER A 129 11.12 -2.83 12.73
N TYR A 130 9.86 -3.25 12.64
CA TYR A 130 8.74 -2.56 13.25
C TYR A 130 8.29 -3.33 14.51
N GLU A 131 8.25 -2.67 15.64
CA GLU A 131 7.71 -3.23 16.87
C GLU A 131 6.38 -2.57 17.22
N ALA A 132 5.30 -3.34 17.08
CA ALA A 132 3.99 -2.90 17.53
C ALA A 132 3.93 -2.78 19.06
N PRO A 133 3.09 -1.87 19.61
CA PRO A 133 2.76 -1.86 21.02
C PRO A 133 2.34 -3.26 21.50
N GLU A 134 2.76 -3.64 22.71
CA GLU A 134 2.60 -5.01 23.22
C GLU A 134 1.16 -5.53 23.10
N HIS A 135 0.18 -4.70 23.46
CA HIS A 135 -1.24 -5.07 23.42
C HIS A 135 -1.79 -5.28 21.98
N LEU A 136 -1.12 -4.75 20.94
CA LEU A 136 -1.50 -4.87 19.53
C LEU A 136 -0.70 -5.94 18.76
N ARG A 137 0.35 -6.51 19.35
CA ARG A 137 1.24 -7.47 18.67
C ARG A 137 0.51 -8.64 18.03
N HIS A 138 -0.55 -9.12 18.65
CA HIS A 138 -1.34 -10.24 18.13
C HIS A 138 -2.10 -9.94 16.83
N ARG A 139 -2.23 -8.66 16.48
CA ARG A 139 -2.88 -8.17 15.25
C ARG A 139 -1.88 -7.67 14.20
N VAL A 140 -0.60 -7.71 14.50
CA VAL A 140 0.46 -7.29 13.59
C VAL A 140 1.32 -8.48 13.22
N ARG A 141 1.43 -8.75 11.93
CA ARG A 141 2.31 -9.79 11.38
C ARG A 141 3.35 -9.13 10.49
N HIS A 142 4.56 -9.67 10.54
CA HIS A 142 5.66 -9.19 9.70
C HIS A 142 5.63 -9.87 8.33
N LEU A 143 5.93 -9.09 7.29
CA LEU A 143 6.14 -9.58 5.94
C LEU A 143 7.63 -9.52 5.61
N GLU A 144 8.19 -10.65 5.25
CA GLU A 144 9.55 -10.71 4.69
C GLU A 144 9.48 -10.42 3.19
N LEU A 145 10.27 -9.47 2.72
CA LEU A 145 10.45 -9.19 1.30
C LEU A 145 11.64 -10.00 0.78
N ALA A 146 11.51 -10.50 -0.45
CA ALA A 146 12.55 -11.31 -1.08
C ALA A 146 13.84 -10.53 -1.35
N ASP A 147 13.74 -9.22 -1.57
CA ASP A 147 14.83 -8.32 -1.87
C ASP A 147 14.76 -7.04 -1.04
N ASP A 148 15.88 -6.29 -1.03
CA ASP A 148 15.93 -4.96 -0.42
C ASP A 148 15.31 -3.91 -1.36
N PHE A 149 14.18 -3.34 -0.93
CA PHE A 149 13.48 -2.26 -1.62
C PHE A 149 13.56 -0.92 -0.88
N ASN A 150 14.55 -0.73 -0.01
CA ASN A 150 14.66 0.47 0.83
C ASN A 150 14.67 1.77 0.02
N ASP A 151 15.35 1.79 -1.12
CA ASP A 151 15.48 2.96 -2.01
C ASP A 151 14.42 2.98 -3.13
N VAL A 152 13.44 2.08 -3.10
CA VAL A 152 12.40 1.98 -4.15
C VAL A 152 11.09 2.59 -3.66
N SER A 153 10.80 3.81 -4.08
CA SER A 153 9.54 4.49 -3.76
C SER A 153 9.05 5.34 -4.93
N SER A 154 7.75 5.64 -4.94
CA SER A 154 7.18 6.57 -5.93
C SER A 154 7.81 7.96 -5.85
N THR A 155 8.16 8.41 -4.65
CA THR A 155 8.84 9.69 -4.45
C THR A 155 10.22 9.68 -5.06
N GLU A 156 10.98 8.61 -4.87
CA GLU A 156 12.31 8.46 -5.46
C GLU A 156 12.25 8.41 -7.00
N VAL A 157 11.27 7.70 -7.57
CA VAL A 157 11.07 7.70 -9.03
C VAL A 157 10.85 9.11 -9.54
N ARG A 158 9.93 9.88 -8.93
CA ARG A 158 9.66 11.25 -9.37
C ARG A 158 10.85 12.19 -9.17
N ARG A 159 11.60 12.06 -8.08
CA ARG A 159 12.82 12.82 -7.84
C ARG A 159 13.83 12.57 -8.95
N ARG A 160 14.14 11.30 -9.24
CA ARG A 160 15.11 10.92 -10.29
C ARG A 160 14.71 11.43 -11.67
N ILE A 161 13.43 11.34 -12.01
CA ILE A 161 12.92 11.90 -13.26
C ILE A 161 13.21 13.42 -13.33
N ALA A 162 12.87 14.16 -12.28
CA ALA A 162 13.08 15.61 -12.22
C ALA A 162 14.56 16.01 -12.29
N GLU A 163 15.46 15.17 -11.79
CA GLU A 163 16.91 15.40 -11.77
C GLU A 163 17.64 14.79 -12.97
N GLY A 164 16.92 14.10 -13.88
CA GLY A 164 17.51 13.45 -15.05
C GLY A 164 18.36 12.22 -14.70
N GLU A 165 18.11 11.60 -13.53
CA GLU A 165 18.80 10.39 -13.09
C GLU A 165 18.09 9.11 -13.61
N PRO A 166 18.81 7.97 -13.72
CA PRO A 166 18.19 6.69 -14.07
C PRO A 166 17.14 6.25 -13.05
N TRP A 167 15.95 5.93 -13.50
CA TRP A 167 14.81 5.56 -12.65
C TRP A 167 14.07 4.28 -13.11
N GLU A 168 14.29 3.85 -14.35
CA GLU A 168 13.53 2.77 -14.99
C GLU A 168 13.60 1.45 -14.20
N HIS A 169 14.72 1.20 -13.54
CA HIS A 169 14.93 0.01 -12.72
C HIS A 169 14.05 -0.05 -11.45
N LEU A 170 13.43 1.08 -11.05
CA LEU A 170 12.58 1.18 -9.85
C LEU A 170 11.12 0.80 -10.12
N VAL A 171 10.70 0.77 -11.39
CA VAL A 171 9.32 0.48 -11.78
C VAL A 171 9.24 -0.83 -12.58
N PRO A 172 8.06 -1.47 -12.64
CA PRO A 172 7.84 -2.61 -13.53
C PRO A 172 8.12 -2.23 -14.99
N GLU A 173 8.77 -3.11 -15.74
CA GLU A 173 9.15 -2.86 -17.14
C GLU A 173 7.96 -2.47 -18.01
N ALA A 174 6.81 -3.12 -17.81
CA ALA A 174 5.60 -2.90 -18.58
C ALA A 174 5.03 -1.46 -18.51
N ILE A 175 5.46 -0.66 -17.52
CA ILE A 175 4.95 0.71 -17.36
C ILE A 175 5.98 1.80 -17.66
N ILE A 176 7.22 1.46 -18.00
CA ILE A 176 8.32 2.42 -18.22
C ILE A 176 7.89 3.52 -19.20
N GLU A 177 7.38 3.14 -20.37
CA GLU A 177 6.95 4.12 -21.39
C GLU A 177 5.78 5.01 -20.91
N ARG A 178 4.89 4.45 -20.09
CA ARG A 178 3.79 5.21 -19.50
C ARG A 178 4.29 6.22 -18.48
N VAL A 179 5.19 5.81 -17.60
CA VAL A 179 5.85 6.69 -16.62
C VAL A 179 6.59 7.83 -17.34
N ARG A 180 7.36 7.49 -18.37
CA ARG A 180 8.06 8.51 -19.16
C ARG A 180 7.13 9.56 -19.75
N ARG A 181 6.00 9.13 -20.32
CA ARG A 181 5.00 10.03 -20.91
C ARG A 181 4.32 10.93 -19.88
N ILE A 182 4.07 10.42 -18.67
CA ILE A 182 3.31 11.14 -17.65
C ILE A 182 4.19 12.07 -16.82
N TYR A 183 5.41 11.66 -16.49
CA TYR A 183 6.25 12.35 -15.51
C TYR A 183 7.49 13.05 -16.10
N ALA A 184 7.95 12.65 -17.27
CA ALA A 184 9.13 13.25 -17.91
C ALA A 184 8.74 14.31 -18.97
N VAL A 185 7.99 15.33 -18.52
CA VAL A 185 7.53 16.44 -19.37
C VAL A 185 8.32 17.71 -19.06
#